data_44da3ab568cf3700882ebd87f70a680a
#
_entry.id   44da3ab568cf3700882ebd87f70a680a
#
_cell.length_a   1.000
_cell.length_b   1.000
_cell.length_c   1.000
_cell.angle_alpha   90.00
_cell.angle_beta   90.00
_cell.angle_gamma   90.00
#
_symmetry.space_group_name_H-M   'P 1'
#
loop_
_entity.id
_entity.type
_entity.pdbx_description
1 polymer ?
#
loop_
_entity_poly.entity_id
_entity_poly.type
_entity_poly.pdbx_seq_one_letter_code
_entity_poly.pdbx_strand_id
1 'polypeptide(L)'
;MTTLKISDGLVKDDLLVVGLVSTNTKGGIAIESGDLALDSKSLLASLLEMGATGKADEVTKMPGGPARLMVFTGLGAKSSTYSHESLRRAAGAAARALAGNAGATFALPTRDIAGVSAVAEGAAIGAYVFNDFRGSTKDDHKSALKSATIFSKLAGKSEAKEITGRASIIAKYTHLVRDLVNTPPSHLYPETFTKKLTASVKAAGGVKVGLKVTVWDEKQLKSQGFGGIIGVGQGSANPPRLLHISYTPKAKNVKRFAFVGKGITFDTGGLNLKAGLGMEAMKCDMSGAAAVCAATLAIAELGLPVAIECWAPLAENMPSDTA
;
A
#
# COMPACT_ATOMS: atom_id res chain seq x y z
N MET A 1 -10.97 5.00 0.35
CA MET A 1 -9.83 4.89 -0.59
C MET A 1 -9.86 6.04 -1.57
N THR A 2 -8.71 6.42 -2.11
CA THR A 2 -8.56 7.47 -3.13
C THR A 2 -9.21 7.04 -4.44
N THR A 3 -10.07 7.89 -5.01
CA THR A 3 -10.66 7.66 -6.34
C THR A 3 -9.62 7.95 -7.42
N LEU A 4 -9.42 7.02 -8.36
CA LEU A 4 -8.48 7.18 -9.46
C LEU A 4 -9.22 7.52 -10.76
N LYS A 5 -8.63 8.42 -11.56
CA LYS A 5 -9.06 8.74 -12.91
C LYS A 5 -7.83 8.84 -13.82
N ILE A 6 -8.03 8.57 -15.11
CA ILE A 6 -7.03 8.85 -16.16
C ILE A 6 -7.68 9.80 -17.15
N SER A 7 -6.98 10.86 -17.53
CA SER A 7 -7.51 11.90 -18.43
C SER A 7 -6.41 12.43 -19.34
N ASP A 8 -6.74 12.77 -20.58
CA ASP A 8 -5.90 13.49 -21.54
C ASP A 8 -6.14 15.01 -21.50
N GLY A 9 -7.16 15.45 -20.73
CA GLY A 9 -7.43 16.84 -20.43
C GLY A 9 -7.04 17.19 -18.99
N LEU A 10 -6.55 18.42 -18.79
CA LEU A 10 -6.38 18.96 -17.45
C LEU A 10 -7.76 19.07 -16.79
N VAL A 11 -7.95 18.30 -15.73
CA VAL A 11 -9.06 18.56 -14.82
C VAL A 11 -8.69 19.86 -14.10
N LYS A 12 -9.65 20.75 -13.90
CA LYS A 12 -9.47 21.97 -13.09
C LYS A 12 -9.31 21.62 -11.61
N ASP A 13 -8.33 20.75 -11.32
CA ASP A 13 -7.89 20.52 -9.96
C ASP A 13 -7.00 21.69 -9.56
N ASP A 14 -7.24 22.22 -8.40
CA ASP A 14 -6.42 23.30 -7.82
C ASP A 14 -4.98 22.87 -7.53
N LEU A 15 -4.67 21.59 -7.67
CA LEU A 15 -3.39 20.97 -7.31
C LEU A 15 -2.81 20.18 -8.48
N LEU A 16 -1.59 20.55 -8.90
CA LEU A 16 -0.89 19.90 -10.00
C LEU A 16 0.45 19.32 -9.52
N VAL A 17 0.62 18.01 -9.70
CA VAL A 17 1.85 17.27 -9.38
C VAL A 17 2.65 17.08 -10.66
N VAL A 18 3.92 17.47 -10.66
CA VAL A 18 4.88 17.27 -11.74
C VAL A 18 6.20 16.70 -11.22
N GLY A 19 6.96 16.07 -12.09
CA GLY A 19 8.29 15.54 -11.77
C GLY A 19 9.33 16.66 -11.65
N LEU A 20 10.30 16.48 -10.76
CA LEU A 20 11.50 17.27 -10.65
C LEU A 20 12.72 16.36 -10.71
N VAL A 21 13.76 16.76 -11.42
CA VAL A 21 14.99 15.98 -11.60
C VAL A 21 16.23 16.81 -11.36
N SER A 22 17.29 16.17 -10.89
CA SER A 22 18.62 16.78 -10.89
C SER A 22 19.24 16.65 -12.29
N THR A 23 19.94 17.71 -12.74
CA THR A 23 20.68 17.69 -14.00
C THR A 23 22.18 17.44 -13.76
N ASN A 24 22.94 17.22 -14.85
CA ASN A 24 24.39 17.06 -14.76
C ASN A 24 25.15 18.33 -14.37
N THR A 25 24.49 19.48 -14.39
CA THR A 25 25.05 20.74 -13.90
C THR A 25 24.99 20.77 -12.36
N LYS A 26 26.07 21.14 -11.70
CA LYS A 26 26.12 21.22 -10.23
C LYS A 26 24.97 22.12 -9.71
N GLY A 27 24.10 21.52 -8.90
CA GLY A 27 22.89 22.19 -8.38
C GLY A 27 21.79 22.44 -9.40
N GLY A 28 21.92 21.98 -10.64
CA GLY A 28 20.89 22.17 -11.68
C GLY A 28 19.70 21.22 -11.51
N ILE A 29 18.52 21.74 -11.80
CA ILE A 29 17.25 20.99 -11.79
C ILE A 29 16.49 21.18 -13.10
N ALA A 30 15.58 20.25 -13.40
CA ALA A 30 14.64 20.39 -14.51
C ALA A 30 13.27 19.83 -14.12
N ILE A 31 12.21 20.37 -14.72
CA ILE A 31 10.84 19.89 -14.52
C ILE A 31 10.50 18.87 -15.59
N GLU A 32 9.89 17.77 -15.19
CA GLU A 32 9.40 16.68 -16.04
C GLU A 32 7.88 16.57 -15.86
N SER A 33 7.13 17.18 -16.77
CA SER A 33 5.67 17.23 -16.76
C SER A 33 4.99 16.27 -17.73
N GLY A 34 5.75 15.30 -18.28
CA GLY A 34 5.24 14.33 -19.23
C GLY A 34 4.62 14.99 -20.47
N ASP A 35 3.39 14.62 -20.78
CA ASP A 35 2.64 15.14 -21.93
C ASP A 35 2.10 16.59 -21.71
N LEU A 36 2.24 17.13 -20.51
CA LEU A 36 1.75 18.46 -20.17
C LEU A 36 2.74 19.56 -20.63
N ALA A 37 2.32 20.46 -21.48
CA ALA A 37 3.09 21.66 -21.82
C ALA A 37 3.08 22.63 -20.62
N LEU A 38 4.26 22.93 -20.08
CA LEU A 38 4.43 23.78 -18.92
C LEU A 38 5.55 24.81 -19.19
N ASP A 39 5.27 26.11 -18.97
CA ASP A 39 6.34 27.11 -18.91
C ASP A 39 7.12 26.94 -17.60
N SER A 40 8.35 26.45 -17.72
CA SER A 40 9.16 26.05 -16.58
C SER A 40 10.15 27.11 -16.10
N LYS A 41 10.39 28.20 -16.85
CA LYS A 41 11.49 29.13 -16.51
C LYS A 41 11.32 29.83 -15.16
N SER A 42 10.17 30.45 -14.94
CA SER A 42 9.88 31.12 -13.67
C SER A 42 9.81 30.15 -12.49
N LEU A 43 9.23 28.97 -12.73
CA LEU A 43 9.11 27.92 -11.73
C LEU A 43 10.46 27.38 -11.27
N LEU A 44 11.41 27.20 -12.20
CA LEU A 44 12.76 26.69 -11.90
C LEU A 44 13.55 27.66 -11.02
N ALA A 45 13.46 28.97 -11.27
CA ALA A 45 14.13 29.99 -10.46
C ALA A 45 13.65 29.91 -9.00
N SER A 46 12.34 29.92 -8.78
CA SER A 46 11.76 29.81 -7.43
C SER A 46 12.10 28.48 -6.74
N LEU A 47 12.11 27.35 -7.48
CA LEU A 47 12.48 26.06 -6.93
C LEU A 47 13.94 26.01 -6.46
N LEU A 48 14.85 26.64 -7.21
CA LEU A 48 16.26 26.75 -6.83
C LEU A 48 16.42 27.61 -5.56
N GLU A 49 15.72 28.74 -5.47
CA GLU A 49 15.70 29.59 -4.26
C GLU A 49 15.16 28.83 -3.04
N MET A 50 14.17 27.95 -3.23
CA MET A 50 13.62 27.09 -2.19
C MET A 50 14.55 25.91 -1.82
N GLY A 51 15.66 25.71 -2.52
CA GLY A 51 16.63 24.66 -2.28
C GLY A 51 16.18 23.28 -2.81
N ALA A 52 15.24 23.22 -3.75
CA ALA A 52 14.81 21.99 -4.37
C ALA A 52 15.92 21.32 -5.17
N THR A 53 16.09 20.03 -5.05
CA THR A 53 17.22 19.28 -5.63
C THR A 53 16.81 18.25 -6.68
N GLY A 54 15.54 17.86 -6.72
CA GLY A 54 15.02 16.79 -7.58
C GLY A 54 15.46 15.37 -7.18
N LYS A 55 16.02 15.19 -5.98
CA LYS A 55 16.35 13.86 -5.45
C LYS A 55 15.09 13.01 -5.33
N ALA A 56 15.24 11.69 -5.51
CA ALA A 56 14.13 10.76 -5.37
C ALA A 56 13.42 10.94 -4.02
N ASP A 57 12.09 10.88 -4.06
CA ASP A 57 11.18 11.03 -2.91
C ASP A 57 11.11 12.44 -2.28
N GLU A 58 11.88 13.40 -2.78
CA GLU A 58 11.74 14.81 -2.38
C GLU A 58 10.38 15.36 -2.86
N VAL A 59 9.72 16.16 -2.02
CA VAL A 59 8.46 16.85 -2.40
C VAL A 59 8.54 18.30 -2.01
N THR A 60 8.50 19.19 -3.01
CA THR A 60 8.45 20.63 -2.84
C THR A 60 7.08 21.15 -3.24
N LYS A 61 6.48 22.02 -2.44
CA LYS A 61 5.19 22.66 -2.71
C LYS A 61 5.38 24.14 -2.94
N MET A 62 4.80 24.65 -4.02
CA MET A 62 4.90 26.05 -4.38
C MET A 62 3.53 26.61 -4.76
N PRO A 63 3.04 27.67 -4.13
CA PRO A 63 1.81 28.35 -4.53
C PRO A 63 1.96 29.01 -5.90
N GLY A 64 0.88 29.04 -6.68
CA GLY A 64 0.84 29.73 -7.98
C GLY A 64 1.29 28.88 -9.15
N GLY A 65 1.45 29.50 -10.32
CA GLY A 65 1.66 28.83 -11.60
C GLY A 65 0.32 28.48 -12.28
N PRO A 66 0.27 27.42 -13.08
CA PRO A 66 -0.97 27.01 -13.78
C PRO A 66 -2.03 26.40 -12.85
N ALA A 67 -1.69 26.15 -11.58
CA ALA A 67 -2.59 25.65 -10.56
C ALA A 67 -2.45 26.48 -9.28
N ARG A 68 -3.44 26.42 -8.39
CA ARG A 68 -3.38 27.08 -7.08
C ARG A 68 -2.15 26.63 -6.26
N LEU A 69 -1.80 25.36 -6.35
CA LEU A 69 -0.61 24.77 -5.73
C LEU A 69 0.06 23.81 -6.70
N MET A 70 1.32 24.08 -6.99
CA MET A 70 2.22 23.17 -7.70
C MET A 70 2.93 22.26 -6.69
N VAL A 71 3.02 20.98 -7.02
CA VAL A 71 3.73 19.96 -6.22
C VAL A 71 4.78 19.30 -7.10
N PHE A 72 6.03 19.48 -6.74
CA PHE A 72 7.16 18.93 -7.46
C PHE A 72 7.65 17.70 -6.71
N THR A 73 7.65 16.53 -7.37
CA THR A 73 8.10 15.28 -6.79
C THR A 73 9.38 14.80 -7.47
N GLY A 74 10.39 14.48 -6.68
CA GLY A 74 11.71 14.09 -7.15
C GLY A 74 11.72 12.72 -7.84
N LEU A 75 12.25 12.69 -9.06
CA LEU A 75 12.48 11.46 -9.85
C LEU A 75 13.94 11.01 -9.83
N GLY A 76 14.84 11.79 -9.18
CA GLY A 76 16.28 11.53 -9.19
C GLY A 76 16.98 12.21 -10.36
N ALA A 77 18.05 11.59 -10.87
CA ALA A 77 18.82 12.13 -11.98
C ALA A 77 17.98 12.19 -13.27
N LYS A 78 18.19 13.26 -14.06
CA LYS A 78 17.55 13.42 -15.37
C LYS A 78 17.89 12.24 -16.28
N SER A 79 16.87 11.65 -16.88
CA SER A 79 17.00 10.52 -17.78
C SER A 79 16.07 10.68 -18.99
N SER A 80 16.40 10.01 -20.09
CA SER A 80 15.49 9.88 -21.23
C SER A 80 14.29 8.98 -20.91
N THR A 81 14.42 8.08 -19.93
CA THR A 81 13.36 7.18 -19.45
C THR A 81 13.46 7.02 -17.93
N TYR A 82 12.32 6.89 -17.26
CA TYR A 82 12.25 6.61 -15.82
C TYR A 82 11.68 5.21 -15.60
N SER A 83 12.23 4.48 -14.63
CA SER A 83 11.68 3.18 -14.28
C SER A 83 10.26 3.32 -13.74
N HIS A 84 9.42 2.30 -13.95
CA HIS A 84 8.06 2.27 -13.39
C HIS A 84 8.07 2.42 -11.87
N GLU A 85 9.10 1.90 -11.20
CA GLU A 85 9.26 2.06 -9.74
C GLU A 85 9.58 3.51 -9.35
N SER A 86 10.43 4.22 -10.11
CA SER A 86 10.68 5.65 -9.85
C SER A 86 9.40 6.48 -9.98
N LEU A 87 8.59 6.21 -11.01
CA LEU A 87 7.29 6.86 -11.20
C LEU A 87 6.32 6.53 -10.07
N ARG A 88 6.24 5.27 -9.65
CA ARG A 88 5.38 4.82 -8.54
C ARG A 88 5.76 5.50 -7.23
N ARG A 89 7.06 5.54 -6.90
CA ARG A 89 7.56 6.20 -5.69
C ARG A 89 7.28 7.69 -5.68
N ALA A 90 7.57 8.39 -6.77
CA ALA A 90 7.34 9.83 -6.90
C ALA A 90 5.85 10.18 -6.74
N ALA A 91 4.96 9.44 -7.41
CA ALA A 91 3.52 9.61 -7.26
C ALA A 91 3.06 9.34 -5.81
N GLY A 92 3.61 8.32 -5.18
CA GLY A 92 3.31 7.96 -3.79
C GLY A 92 3.78 9.02 -2.78
N ALA A 93 4.97 9.58 -2.97
CA ALA A 93 5.51 10.67 -2.14
C ALA A 93 4.62 11.93 -2.24
N ALA A 94 4.24 12.31 -3.46
CA ALA A 94 3.35 13.44 -3.70
C ALA A 94 1.96 13.22 -3.09
N ALA A 95 1.35 12.05 -3.28
CA ALA A 95 0.02 11.73 -2.74
C ALA A 95 0.01 11.79 -1.20
N ARG A 96 1.06 11.28 -0.54
CA ARG A 96 1.23 11.37 0.91
C ARG A 96 1.34 12.82 1.37
N ALA A 97 2.15 13.62 0.68
CA ALA A 97 2.33 15.03 0.99
C ALA A 97 1.05 15.87 0.78
N LEU A 98 0.10 15.35 -0.01
CA LEU A 98 -1.20 15.97 -0.30
C LEU A 98 -2.34 15.50 0.60
N ALA A 99 -2.07 14.79 1.70
CA ALA A 99 -3.10 14.47 2.68
C ALA A 99 -3.89 15.72 3.10
N GLY A 100 -5.21 15.57 3.24
CA GLY A 100 -6.15 16.64 3.56
C GLY A 100 -6.76 17.35 2.35
N ASN A 101 -6.33 17.05 1.12
CA ASN A 101 -6.86 17.67 -0.08
C ASN A 101 -7.94 16.83 -0.78
N ALA A 102 -8.84 17.50 -1.50
CA ALA A 102 -9.94 16.87 -2.21
C ALA A 102 -9.47 16.12 -3.47
N GLY A 103 -8.51 16.68 -4.21
CA GLY A 103 -8.01 16.07 -5.43
C GLY A 103 -6.69 16.68 -5.90
N ALA A 104 -6.00 15.96 -6.79
CA ALA A 104 -4.82 16.44 -7.47
C ALA A 104 -4.66 15.76 -8.84
N THR A 105 -4.12 16.51 -9.82
CA THR A 105 -3.72 15.99 -11.12
C THR A 105 -2.24 15.65 -11.10
N PHE A 106 -1.88 14.45 -11.55
CA PHE A 106 -0.52 13.93 -11.61
C PHE A 106 -0.06 13.92 -13.07
N ALA A 107 0.77 14.87 -13.45
CA ALA A 107 1.39 14.97 -14.77
C ALA A 107 2.87 14.55 -14.68
N LEU A 108 3.11 13.25 -14.64
CA LEU A 108 4.45 12.65 -14.59
C LEU A 108 4.84 12.09 -15.96
N PRO A 109 6.14 11.91 -16.26
CA PRO A 109 6.63 11.51 -17.60
C PRO A 109 6.34 10.03 -17.89
N THR A 110 5.07 9.70 -18.13
CA THR A 110 4.62 8.36 -18.54
C THR A 110 4.74 8.21 -20.05
N ARG A 111 5.45 7.17 -20.53
CA ARG A 111 5.64 6.90 -21.96
C ARG A 111 4.79 5.76 -22.49
N ASP A 112 4.37 4.88 -21.60
CA ASP A 112 3.62 3.67 -21.90
C ASP A 112 2.52 3.42 -20.86
N ILE A 113 1.69 2.44 -21.14
CA ILE A 113 0.58 2.02 -20.26
C ILE A 113 1.09 1.55 -18.89
N ALA A 114 2.26 0.91 -18.82
CA ALA A 114 2.85 0.46 -17.57
C ALA A 114 3.31 1.64 -16.70
N GLY A 115 3.84 2.70 -17.31
CA GLY A 115 4.16 3.96 -16.62
C GLY A 115 2.91 4.64 -16.05
N VAL A 116 1.82 4.70 -16.82
CA VAL A 116 0.53 5.24 -16.33
C VAL A 116 0.01 4.40 -15.15
N SER A 117 0.10 3.08 -15.25
CA SER A 117 -0.26 2.16 -14.16
C SER A 117 0.58 2.41 -12.90
N ALA A 118 1.90 2.58 -13.07
CA ALA A 118 2.80 2.84 -11.95
C ALA A 118 2.47 4.14 -11.21
N VAL A 119 2.13 5.22 -11.94
CA VAL A 119 1.69 6.49 -11.34
C VAL A 119 0.36 6.32 -10.59
N ALA A 120 -0.62 5.61 -11.19
CA ALA A 120 -1.91 5.35 -10.56
C ALA A 120 -1.77 4.51 -9.27
N GLU A 121 -0.98 3.44 -9.34
CA GLU A 121 -0.65 2.60 -8.18
C GLU A 121 0.05 3.41 -7.08
N GLY A 122 1.07 4.20 -7.45
CA GLY A 122 1.81 5.03 -6.53
C GLY A 122 0.93 6.05 -5.83
N ALA A 123 0.10 6.78 -6.58
CA ALA A 123 -0.84 7.75 -6.02
C ALA A 123 -1.83 7.10 -5.04
N ALA A 124 -2.39 5.94 -5.40
CA ALA A 124 -3.34 5.23 -4.56
C ALA A 124 -2.68 4.66 -3.29
N ILE A 125 -1.53 3.97 -3.42
CA ILE A 125 -0.80 3.38 -2.29
C ILE A 125 -0.26 4.47 -1.35
N GLY A 126 0.24 5.59 -1.91
CA GLY A 126 0.79 6.71 -1.14
C GLY A 126 -0.25 7.49 -0.36
N ALA A 127 -1.50 7.52 -0.83
CA ALA A 127 -2.63 8.16 -0.18
C ALA A 127 -3.19 7.34 1.00
N TYR A 128 -2.32 6.82 1.83
CA TYR A 128 -2.66 6.05 3.03
C TYR A 128 -2.57 6.91 4.28
N VAL A 129 -3.59 6.80 5.13
CA VAL A 129 -3.62 7.41 6.47
C VAL A 129 -4.22 6.38 7.43
N PHE A 130 -3.58 6.20 8.58
CA PHE A 130 -4.07 5.37 9.67
C PHE A 130 -4.48 6.26 10.84
N ASN A 131 -5.78 6.44 11.03
CA ASN A 131 -6.37 7.32 12.06
C ASN A 131 -7.13 6.54 13.14
N ASP A 132 -7.10 5.20 13.10
CA ASP A 132 -7.65 4.37 14.16
C ASP A 132 -6.78 4.50 15.42
N PHE A 133 -7.38 4.29 16.58
CA PHE A 133 -6.71 4.40 17.90
C PHE A 133 -6.15 5.79 18.25
N ARG A 134 -6.60 6.84 17.54
CA ARG A 134 -6.29 8.23 17.91
C ARG A 134 -7.47 8.78 18.70
N GLY A 135 -7.24 9.13 19.95
CA GLY A 135 -8.28 9.70 20.82
C GLY A 135 -8.64 11.14 20.45
N SER A 136 -8.43 12.09 21.35
CA SER A 136 -8.74 13.52 21.17
C SER A 136 -7.98 14.20 20.03
N THR A 137 -6.85 13.65 19.58
CA THR A 137 -6.04 14.20 18.48
C THR A 137 -6.48 13.72 17.08
N LYS A 138 -7.59 12.98 16.97
CA LYS A 138 -8.03 12.42 15.67
C LYS A 138 -8.29 13.51 14.63
N ASP A 139 -8.89 14.62 15.04
CA ASP A 139 -9.25 15.72 14.15
C ASP A 139 -8.05 16.58 13.72
N ASP A 140 -6.92 16.48 14.43
CA ASP A 140 -5.66 17.16 14.05
C ASP A 140 -4.98 16.47 12.86
N HIS A 141 -5.40 15.26 12.50
CA HIS A 141 -4.80 14.47 11.43
C HIS A 141 -5.56 14.64 10.11
N LYS A 142 -4.78 14.91 9.07
CA LYS A 142 -5.31 15.06 7.73
C LYS A 142 -5.83 13.73 7.19
N SER A 143 -7.00 13.77 6.54
CA SER A 143 -7.51 12.62 5.78
C SER A 143 -6.64 12.32 4.55
N ALA A 144 -6.71 11.11 4.02
CA ALA A 144 -6.04 10.78 2.76
C ALA A 144 -6.50 11.69 1.61
N LEU A 145 -5.64 11.88 0.59
CA LEU A 145 -6.03 12.51 -0.67
C LEU A 145 -7.26 11.78 -1.23
N LYS A 146 -8.35 12.52 -1.52
CA LYS A 146 -9.64 11.89 -1.89
C LYS A 146 -9.68 11.42 -3.34
N SER A 147 -9.04 12.16 -4.27
CA SER A 147 -8.98 11.78 -5.69
C SER A 147 -7.61 12.08 -6.30
N ALA A 148 -7.18 11.23 -7.25
CA ALA A 148 -5.98 11.43 -8.05
C ALA A 148 -6.33 11.22 -9.52
N THR A 149 -6.10 12.24 -10.34
CA THR A 149 -6.25 12.19 -11.79
C THR A 149 -4.87 12.05 -12.42
N ILE A 150 -4.62 10.97 -13.16
CA ILE A 150 -3.38 10.77 -13.89
C ILE A 150 -3.54 11.38 -15.29
N PHE A 151 -2.76 12.42 -15.57
CA PHE A 151 -2.75 13.07 -16.86
C PHE A 151 -1.87 12.29 -17.84
N SER A 152 -2.46 11.82 -18.94
CA SER A 152 -1.72 11.14 -20.00
C SER A 152 -2.52 11.13 -21.30
N LYS A 153 -1.85 11.37 -22.43
CA LYS A 153 -2.41 11.20 -23.78
C LYS A 153 -2.81 9.75 -24.10
N LEU A 154 -2.40 8.81 -23.27
CA LEU A 154 -2.77 7.40 -23.40
C LEU A 154 -4.15 7.09 -22.80
N ALA A 155 -4.86 8.06 -22.21
CA ALA A 155 -6.16 7.89 -21.57
C ALA A 155 -7.24 7.26 -22.47
N GLY A 156 -7.20 7.54 -23.77
CA GLY A 156 -8.14 6.98 -24.76
C GLY A 156 -7.90 5.51 -25.14
N LYS A 157 -6.78 4.91 -24.72
CA LYS A 157 -6.50 3.50 -25.02
C LYS A 157 -7.38 2.56 -24.22
N SER A 158 -7.76 1.41 -24.80
CA SER A 158 -8.59 0.38 -24.14
C SER A 158 -7.99 -0.09 -22.83
N GLU A 159 -6.66 -0.31 -22.82
CA GLU A 159 -5.90 -0.78 -21.66
C GLU A 159 -5.92 0.21 -20.49
N ALA A 160 -6.04 1.51 -20.77
CA ALA A 160 -6.12 2.53 -19.75
C ALA A 160 -7.37 2.39 -18.86
N LYS A 161 -8.45 1.82 -19.41
CA LYS A 161 -9.72 1.63 -18.67
C LYS A 161 -9.58 0.66 -17.49
N GLU A 162 -8.67 -0.32 -17.60
CA GLU A 162 -8.48 -1.34 -16.57
C GLU A 162 -7.49 -0.89 -15.47
N ILE A 163 -6.64 0.11 -15.76
CA ILE A 163 -5.58 0.56 -14.84
C ILE A 163 -6.15 1.01 -13.50
N THR A 164 -7.19 1.84 -13.51
CA THR A 164 -7.73 2.42 -12.26
C THR A 164 -8.33 1.36 -11.36
N GLY A 165 -9.02 0.37 -11.92
CA GLY A 165 -9.55 -0.78 -11.20
C GLY A 165 -8.44 -1.63 -10.59
N ARG A 166 -7.44 -1.99 -11.40
CA ARG A 166 -6.27 -2.76 -10.95
C ARG A 166 -5.49 -2.03 -9.86
N ALA A 167 -5.15 -0.76 -10.05
CA ALA A 167 -4.42 0.05 -9.09
C ALA A 167 -5.20 0.20 -7.77
N SER A 168 -6.52 0.36 -7.83
CA SER A 168 -7.38 0.43 -6.65
C SER A 168 -7.40 -0.87 -5.86
N ILE A 169 -7.44 -2.03 -6.53
CA ILE A 169 -7.38 -3.34 -5.88
C ILE A 169 -6.02 -3.53 -5.19
N ILE A 170 -4.91 -3.23 -5.87
CA ILE A 170 -3.56 -3.34 -5.31
C ILE A 170 -3.44 -2.43 -4.08
N ALA A 171 -3.87 -1.17 -4.18
CA ALA A 171 -3.83 -0.23 -3.06
C ALA A 171 -4.71 -0.69 -1.89
N LYS A 172 -5.93 -1.18 -2.14
CA LYS A 172 -6.84 -1.73 -1.14
C LYS A 172 -6.16 -2.78 -0.26
N TYR A 173 -5.50 -3.74 -0.89
CA TYR A 173 -4.88 -4.83 -0.15
C TYR A 173 -3.52 -4.46 0.46
N THR A 174 -2.79 -3.53 -0.14
CA THR A 174 -1.61 -2.92 0.49
C THR A 174 -2.02 -2.13 1.75
N HIS A 175 -3.11 -1.39 1.71
CA HIS A 175 -3.65 -0.67 2.88
C HIS A 175 -4.11 -1.66 3.96
N LEU A 176 -4.77 -2.77 3.59
CA LEU A 176 -5.16 -3.82 4.56
C LEU A 176 -3.94 -4.35 5.33
N VAL A 177 -2.81 -4.63 4.65
CA VAL A 177 -1.57 -5.05 5.32
C VAL A 177 -1.11 -3.98 6.29
N ARG A 178 -1.09 -2.72 5.87
CA ARG A 178 -0.65 -1.59 6.70
C ARG A 178 -1.57 -1.37 7.90
N ASP A 179 -2.88 -1.52 7.73
CA ASP A 179 -3.86 -1.43 8.81
C ASP A 179 -3.64 -2.52 9.86
N LEU A 180 -3.40 -3.77 9.41
CA LEU A 180 -3.10 -4.88 10.31
C LEU A 180 -1.81 -4.63 11.09
N VAL A 181 -0.73 -4.21 10.41
CA VAL A 181 0.58 -3.92 11.03
C VAL A 181 0.50 -2.74 12.01
N ASN A 182 -0.30 -1.72 11.70
CA ASN A 182 -0.44 -0.53 12.56
C ASN A 182 -1.38 -0.77 13.75
N THR A 183 -2.27 -1.76 13.68
CA THR A 183 -3.19 -2.09 14.77
C THR A 183 -2.39 -2.55 15.99
N PRO A 184 -2.63 -1.98 17.20
CA PRO A 184 -1.96 -2.41 18.43
C PRO A 184 -2.23 -3.89 18.76
N PRO A 185 -1.27 -4.61 19.37
CA PRO A 185 -1.41 -6.04 19.66
C PRO A 185 -2.54 -6.35 20.63
N SER A 186 -2.89 -5.43 21.53
CA SER A 186 -4.08 -5.53 22.38
C SER A 186 -5.42 -5.62 21.62
N HIS A 187 -5.41 -5.26 20.33
CA HIS A 187 -6.57 -5.31 19.43
C HIS A 187 -6.37 -6.28 18.27
N LEU A 188 -5.13 -6.66 17.96
CA LEU A 188 -4.79 -7.62 16.91
C LEU A 188 -4.02 -8.81 17.47
N TYR A 189 -4.74 -9.80 17.93
CA TYR A 189 -4.25 -11.10 18.38
C TYR A 189 -4.80 -12.22 17.48
N PRO A 190 -4.41 -13.50 17.63
CA PRO A 190 -4.74 -14.55 16.65
C PRO A 190 -6.21 -14.63 16.26
N GLU A 191 -7.13 -14.56 17.22
CA GLU A 191 -8.56 -14.63 16.92
C GLU A 191 -9.07 -13.41 16.13
N THR A 192 -8.70 -12.18 16.55
CA THR A 192 -9.15 -10.95 15.89
C THR A 192 -8.54 -10.79 14.50
N PHE A 193 -7.31 -11.26 14.29
CA PHE A 193 -6.70 -11.35 12.97
C PHE A 193 -7.56 -12.25 12.05
N THR A 194 -7.92 -13.47 12.50
CA THR A 194 -8.75 -14.37 11.69
C THR A 194 -10.13 -13.80 11.40
N LYS A 195 -10.75 -13.12 12.35
CA LYS A 195 -12.04 -12.42 12.17
C LYS A 195 -11.95 -11.34 11.10
N LYS A 196 -10.91 -10.48 11.15
CA LYS A 196 -10.68 -9.42 10.14
C LYS A 196 -10.47 -10.01 8.74
N LEU A 197 -9.66 -11.07 8.61
CA LEU A 197 -9.40 -11.70 7.31
C LEU A 197 -10.63 -12.44 6.77
N THR A 198 -11.40 -13.11 7.63
CA THR A 198 -12.67 -13.75 7.24
C THR A 198 -13.66 -12.71 6.70
N ALA A 199 -13.78 -11.56 7.37
CA ALA A 199 -14.60 -10.46 6.89
C ALA A 199 -14.09 -9.91 5.54
N SER A 200 -12.77 -9.80 5.36
CA SER A 200 -12.15 -9.37 4.10
C SER A 200 -12.40 -10.36 2.96
N VAL A 201 -12.32 -11.67 3.22
CA VAL A 201 -12.69 -12.72 2.24
C VAL A 201 -14.15 -12.56 1.80
N LYS A 202 -15.07 -12.33 2.74
CA LYS A 202 -16.49 -12.09 2.43
C LYS A 202 -16.67 -10.83 1.59
N ALA A 203 -16.01 -9.74 1.94
CA ALA A 203 -16.07 -8.47 1.23
C ALA A 203 -15.48 -8.56 -0.19
N ALA A 204 -14.48 -9.41 -0.41
CA ALA A 204 -13.90 -9.69 -1.73
C ALA A 204 -14.79 -10.56 -2.63
N GLY A 205 -15.95 -11.02 -2.14
CA GLY A 205 -16.90 -11.84 -2.88
C GLY A 205 -16.99 -13.30 -2.43
N GLY A 206 -16.10 -13.76 -1.57
CA GLY A 206 -16.13 -15.09 -0.98
C GLY A 206 -16.19 -16.21 -2.03
N VAL A 207 -17.07 -17.18 -1.81
CA VAL A 207 -17.23 -18.35 -2.69
C VAL A 207 -17.60 -17.98 -4.13
N LYS A 208 -18.27 -16.82 -4.33
CA LYS A 208 -18.68 -16.37 -5.69
C LYS A 208 -17.48 -16.08 -6.60
N VAL A 209 -16.34 -15.68 -6.00
CA VAL A 209 -15.09 -15.45 -6.72
C VAL A 209 -14.07 -16.59 -6.54
N GLY A 210 -14.45 -17.68 -5.92
CA GLY A 210 -13.59 -18.85 -5.71
C GLY A 210 -12.76 -18.83 -4.43
N LEU A 211 -13.03 -17.92 -3.50
CA LEU A 211 -12.37 -17.85 -2.19
C LEU A 211 -13.10 -18.68 -1.14
N LYS A 212 -12.33 -19.46 -0.37
CA LYS A 212 -12.80 -20.14 0.84
C LYS A 212 -11.86 -19.82 2.00
N VAL A 213 -12.40 -19.80 3.21
CA VAL A 213 -11.62 -19.57 4.43
C VAL A 213 -11.93 -20.64 5.45
N THR A 214 -10.91 -21.17 6.10
CA THR A 214 -11.00 -22.12 7.22
C THR A 214 -10.09 -21.64 8.33
N VAL A 215 -10.55 -21.77 9.57
CA VAL A 215 -9.78 -21.42 10.77
C VAL A 215 -9.77 -22.60 11.70
N TRP A 216 -8.59 -23.04 12.13
CA TRP A 216 -8.41 -24.04 13.19
C TRP A 216 -8.15 -23.34 14.50
N ASP A 217 -8.92 -23.71 15.51
CA ASP A 217 -8.72 -23.26 16.89
C ASP A 217 -7.63 -24.08 17.60
N GLU A 218 -7.31 -23.72 18.85
CA GLU A 218 -6.26 -24.35 19.63
C GLU A 218 -6.54 -25.84 19.92
N LYS A 219 -7.82 -26.25 20.03
CA LYS A 219 -8.20 -27.64 20.26
C LYS A 219 -7.95 -28.49 19.02
N GLN A 220 -8.35 -27.97 17.86
CA GLN A 220 -8.10 -28.58 16.56
C GLN A 220 -6.59 -28.66 16.25
N LEU A 221 -5.83 -27.59 16.56
CA LEU A 221 -4.38 -27.58 16.40
C LEU A 221 -3.70 -28.65 17.25
N LYS A 222 -4.13 -28.81 18.51
CA LYS A 222 -3.65 -29.88 19.41
C LYS A 222 -3.95 -31.25 18.85
N SER A 223 -5.20 -31.51 18.48
CA SER A 223 -5.65 -32.83 18.03
C SER A 223 -4.98 -33.25 16.71
N GLN A 224 -4.56 -32.29 15.87
CA GLN A 224 -3.90 -32.52 14.59
C GLN A 224 -2.38 -32.46 14.66
N GLY A 225 -1.78 -32.27 15.86
CA GLY A 225 -0.34 -32.33 16.06
C GLY A 225 0.45 -31.08 15.61
N PHE A 226 -0.18 -29.90 15.52
CA PHE A 226 0.50 -28.64 15.19
C PHE A 226 1.33 -28.10 16.36
N GLY A 227 2.27 -28.92 16.86
CA GLY A 227 3.06 -28.63 18.07
C GLY A 227 3.83 -27.31 18.03
N GLY A 228 4.37 -26.92 16.86
CA GLY A 228 5.10 -25.65 16.73
C GLY A 228 4.22 -24.42 16.99
N ILE A 229 2.99 -24.37 16.45
CA ILE A 229 2.06 -23.27 16.65
C ILE A 229 1.61 -23.22 18.12
N ILE A 230 1.27 -24.38 18.68
CA ILE A 230 0.85 -24.51 20.10
C ILE A 230 2.00 -24.10 21.02
N GLY A 231 3.23 -24.59 20.77
CA GLY A 231 4.40 -24.30 21.60
C GLY A 231 4.72 -22.81 21.70
N VAL A 232 4.63 -22.09 20.58
CA VAL A 232 4.86 -20.63 20.58
C VAL A 232 3.74 -19.87 21.31
N GLY A 233 2.48 -20.27 21.10
CA GLY A 233 1.32 -19.58 21.65
C GLY A 233 0.90 -19.97 23.07
N GLN A 234 1.56 -20.95 23.70
CA GLN A 234 1.10 -21.50 24.98
C GLN A 234 1.21 -20.54 26.17
N GLY A 235 2.08 -19.53 26.08
CA GLY A 235 2.25 -18.53 27.16
C GLY A 235 1.25 -17.38 27.10
N SER A 236 0.43 -17.27 26.06
CA SER A 236 -0.51 -16.17 25.90
C SER A 236 -1.92 -16.51 26.36
N ALA A 237 -2.63 -15.52 26.93
CA ALA A 237 -4.08 -15.57 27.14
C ALA A 237 -4.89 -15.62 25.84
N ASN A 238 -4.26 -15.25 24.70
CA ASN A 238 -4.86 -15.26 23.37
C ASN A 238 -4.47 -16.55 22.61
N PRO A 239 -5.31 -17.61 22.59
CA PRO A 239 -4.95 -18.89 22.01
C PRO A 239 -4.58 -18.82 20.53
N PRO A 240 -3.63 -19.65 20.08
CA PRO A 240 -3.18 -19.65 18.68
C PRO A 240 -4.27 -20.10 17.71
N ARG A 241 -4.10 -19.74 16.44
CA ARG A 241 -4.98 -20.10 15.32
C ARG A 241 -4.15 -20.50 14.11
N LEU A 242 -4.73 -21.31 13.22
CA LEU A 242 -4.23 -21.49 11.86
C LEU A 242 -5.31 -21.00 10.90
N LEU A 243 -4.98 -20.00 10.10
CA LEU A 243 -5.86 -19.49 9.05
C LEU A 243 -5.42 -20.07 7.71
N HIS A 244 -6.36 -20.63 6.98
CA HIS A 244 -6.20 -21.07 5.60
C HIS A 244 -7.18 -20.35 4.70
N ILE A 245 -6.68 -19.73 3.63
CA ILE A 245 -7.47 -19.12 2.58
C ILE A 245 -7.11 -19.79 1.27
N SER A 246 -8.06 -20.48 0.63
CA SER A 246 -7.87 -21.02 -0.71
C SER A 246 -8.55 -20.15 -1.75
N TYR A 247 -7.89 -20.00 -2.90
CA TYR A 247 -8.46 -19.38 -4.09
C TYR A 247 -8.39 -20.36 -5.26
N THR A 248 -9.54 -20.61 -5.87
CA THR A 248 -9.66 -21.45 -7.06
C THR A 248 -10.34 -20.62 -8.15
N PRO A 249 -9.63 -20.25 -9.23
CA PRO A 249 -10.21 -19.49 -10.33
C PRO A 249 -11.17 -20.35 -11.15
N LYS A 250 -11.99 -19.69 -11.98
CA LYS A 250 -12.88 -20.38 -12.94
C LYS A 250 -12.09 -21.06 -14.08
N ALA A 251 -10.90 -20.55 -14.39
CA ALA A 251 -10.02 -21.11 -15.42
C ALA A 251 -9.57 -22.53 -15.04
N LYS A 252 -9.51 -23.43 -16.03
CA LYS A 252 -9.03 -24.81 -15.85
C LYS A 252 -7.52 -24.89 -16.08
N ASN A 253 -6.89 -25.95 -15.57
CA ASN A 253 -5.46 -26.25 -15.78
C ASN A 253 -4.51 -25.12 -15.38
N VAL A 254 -4.82 -24.44 -14.27
CA VAL A 254 -4.01 -23.34 -13.75
C VAL A 254 -2.88 -23.83 -12.86
N LYS A 255 -1.81 -23.04 -12.78
CA LYS A 255 -0.73 -23.28 -11.82
C LYS A 255 -1.25 -23.09 -10.40
N ARG A 256 -0.75 -23.91 -9.46
CA ARG A 256 -1.07 -23.83 -8.03
C ARG A 256 0.16 -23.39 -7.25
N PHE A 257 -0.04 -22.45 -6.32
CA PHE A 257 1.01 -21.96 -5.43
C PHE A 257 0.55 -22.07 -3.97
N ALA A 258 1.49 -22.38 -3.09
CA ALA A 258 1.31 -22.28 -1.65
C ALA A 258 1.99 -21.02 -1.14
N PHE A 259 1.25 -20.18 -0.41
CA PHE A 259 1.76 -19.05 0.31
C PHE A 259 1.73 -19.36 1.80
N VAL A 260 2.85 -19.17 2.48
CA VAL A 260 2.95 -19.35 3.93
C VAL A 260 3.52 -18.07 4.53
N GLY A 261 2.83 -17.50 5.50
CA GLY A 261 3.22 -16.24 6.13
C GLY A 261 3.32 -16.34 7.64
N LYS A 262 4.45 -15.93 8.22
CA LYS A 262 4.62 -15.81 9.67
C LYS A 262 3.57 -14.87 10.26
N GLY A 263 2.87 -15.34 11.31
CA GLY A 263 1.75 -14.63 11.93
C GLY A 263 1.90 -14.49 13.44
N ILE A 264 3.07 -14.07 13.92
CA ILE A 264 3.25 -13.76 15.34
C ILE A 264 2.67 -12.37 15.60
N THR A 265 1.50 -12.31 16.23
CA THR A 265 0.74 -11.06 16.42
C THR A 265 1.43 -10.09 17.36
N PHE A 266 2.19 -10.62 18.32
CA PHE A 266 3.15 -9.87 19.11
C PHE A 266 4.26 -10.83 19.58
N ASP A 267 5.52 -10.40 19.52
CA ASP A 267 6.66 -11.24 19.87
C ASP A 267 7.51 -10.60 20.98
N THR A 268 7.26 -10.99 22.22
CA THR A 268 8.10 -10.59 23.37
C THR A 268 9.41 -11.38 23.44
N GLY A 269 9.56 -12.46 22.67
CA GLY A 269 10.63 -13.44 22.80
C GLY A 269 10.26 -14.63 23.70
N GLY A 270 9.15 -14.55 24.42
CA GLY A 270 8.73 -15.58 25.38
C GLY A 270 9.69 -15.67 26.57
N LEU A 271 10.13 -16.88 26.94
CA LEU A 271 11.09 -17.08 28.05
C LEU A 271 12.45 -16.42 27.79
N ASN A 272 12.86 -16.28 26.53
CA ASN A 272 14.02 -15.50 26.12
C ASN A 272 13.60 -14.06 25.78
N LEU A 273 13.21 -13.30 26.82
CA LEU A 273 12.61 -11.99 26.69
C LEU A 273 13.52 -10.99 25.94
N LYS A 274 12.95 -10.32 24.94
CA LYS A 274 13.63 -9.27 24.19
C LYS A 274 13.90 -8.03 25.06
N ALA A 275 14.98 -7.31 24.80
CA ALA A 275 15.20 -5.98 25.37
C ALA A 275 14.12 -5.00 24.90
N GLY A 276 13.71 -4.04 25.76
CA GLY A 276 12.61 -3.12 25.50
C GLY A 276 12.72 -2.35 24.18
N LEU A 277 13.91 -1.82 23.86
CA LEU A 277 14.19 -1.20 22.56
C LEU A 277 14.09 -2.27 21.45
N GLY A 278 13.03 -2.22 20.69
CA GLY A 278 12.76 -3.16 19.57
C GLY A 278 11.59 -4.10 19.84
N MET A 279 11.24 -4.40 21.08
CA MET A 279 10.04 -5.18 21.40
C MET A 279 8.78 -4.45 20.96
N GLU A 280 8.70 -3.14 21.14
CA GLU A 280 7.56 -2.30 20.71
C GLU A 280 7.23 -2.46 19.23
N ALA A 281 8.26 -2.62 18.38
CA ALA A 281 8.10 -2.85 16.94
C ALA A 281 7.54 -4.24 16.63
N MET A 282 7.59 -5.20 17.56
CA MET A 282 7.18 -6.60 17.32
C MET A 282 5.68 -6.80 17.11
N LYS A 283 4.88 -5.75 17.21
CA LYS A 283 3.52 -5.76 16.63
C LYS A 283 3.51 -6.01 15.12
N CYS A 284 4.63 -5.80 14.43
CA CYS A 284 4.78 -6.06 12.99
C CYS A 284 5.14 -7.52 12.66
N ASP A 285 5.36 -8.39 13.63
CA ASP A 285 5.88 -9.74 13.43
C ASP A 285 4.86 -10.71 12.78
N MET A 286 3.66 -10.21 12.52
CA MET A 286 2.62 -10.84 11.72
C MET A 286 2.53 -10.32 10.27
N SER A 287 3.44 -9.45 9.85
CA SER A 287 3.42 -8.83 8.51
C SER A 287 3.48 -9.85 7.38
N GLY A 288 4.19 -10.98 7.58
CA GLY A 288 4.24 -12.07 6.62
C GLY A 288 2.86 -12.68 6.35
N ALA A 289 2.11 -13.01 7.41
CA ALA A 289 0.74 -13.51 7.31
C ALA A 289 -0.19 -12.48 6.67
N ALA A 290 -0.10 -11.21 7.08
CA ALA A 290 -0.88 -10.12 6.50
C ALA A 290 -0.61 -9.98 4.99
N ALA A 291 0.65 -10.03 4.57
CA ALA A 291 1.06 -9.88 3.17
C ALA A 291 0.54 -11.01 2.29
N VAL A 292 0.72 -12.29 2.70
CA VAL A 292 0.28 -13.43 1.89
C VAL A 292 -1.25 -13.54 1.82
N CYS A 293 -1.95 -13.23 2.91
CA CYS A 293 -3.41 -13.19 2.91
C CYS A 293 -3.94 -12.07 1.99
N ALA A 294 -3.41 -10.86 2.12
CA ALA A 294 -3.80 -9.72 1.30
C ALA A 294 -3.48 -9.96 -0.20
N ALA A 295 -2.32 -10.54 -0.51
CA ALA A 295 -1.97 -10.94 -1.88
C ALA A 295 -2.96 -11.96 -2.45
N THR A 296 -3.37 -12.96 -1.66
CA THR A 296 -4.37 -13.95 -2.09
C THR A 296 -5.71 -13.29 -2.42
N LEU A 297 -6.15 -12.33 -1.60
CA LEU A 297 -7.38 -11.56 -1.85
C LEU A 297 -7.26 -10.69 -3.11
N ALA A 298 -6.11 -10.03 -3.30
CA ALA A 298 -5.84 -9.24 -4.50
C ALA A 298 -5.87 -10.09 -5.78
N ILE A 299 -5.22 -11.26 -5.75
CA ILE A 299 -5.20 -12.23 -6.86
C ILE A 299 -6.62 -12.67 -7.21
N ALA A 300 -7.44 -12.95 -6.20
CA ALA A 300 -8.82 -13.38 -6.40
C ALA A 300 -9.71 -12.26 -6.95
N GLU A 301 -9.60 -11.05 -6.42
CA GLU A 301 -10.40 -9.89 -6.88
C GLU A 301 -9.98 -9.44 -8.29
N LEU A 302 -8.70 -9.60 -8.65
CA LEU A 302 -8.19 -9.41 -10.01
C LEU A 302 -8.55 -10.56 -10.96
N GLY A 303 -9.10 -11.68 -10.47
CA GLY A 303 -9.47 -12.82 -11.28
C GLY A 303 -8.29 -13.52 -11.96
N LEU A 304 -7.09 -13.49 -11.36
CA LEU A 304 -5.89 -14.04 -11.99
C LEU A 304 -5.99 -15.57 -12.14
N PRO A 305 -5.51 -16.14 -13.28
CA PRO A 305 -5.64 -17.58 -13.58
C PRO A 305 -4.59 -18.43 -12.86
N VAL A 306 -4.56 -18.35 -11.52
CA VAL A 306 -3.69 -19.14 -10.64
C VAL A 306 -4.49 -19.62 -9.44
N ALA A 307 -4.24 -20.82 -8.93
CA ALA A 307 -4.83 -21.30 -7.69
C ALA A 307 -3.88 -21.04 -6.53
N ILE A 308 -4.40 -20.60 -5.40
CA ILE A 308 -3.60 -20.27 -4.20
C ILE A 308 -4.09 -21.05 -3.00
N GLU A 309 -3.14 -21.63 -2.26
CA GLU A 309 -3.31 -22.17 -0.92
C GLU A 309 -2.52 -21.29 0.05
N CYS A 310 -3.19 -20.40 0.76
CA CYS A 310 -2.57 -19.44 1.68
C CYS A 310 -2.71 -19.91 3.12
N TRP A 311 -1.58 -20.02 3.84
CA TRP A 311 -1.49 -20.49 5.21
C TRP A 311 -0.87 -19.41 6.10
N ALA A 312 -1.55 -19.09 7.19
CA ALA A 312 -1.09 -18.14 8.19
C ALA A 312 -1.16 -18.79 9.59
N PRO A 313 -0.07 -19.39 10.08
CA PRO A 313 0.05 -19.78 11.47
C PRO A 313 0.13 -18.55 12.35
N LEU A 314 -0.79 -18.42 13.30
CA LEU A 314 -0.97 -17.25 14.15
C LEU A 314 -0.76 -17.64 15.61
N ALA A 315 0.13 -16.92 16.27
CA ALA A 315 0.39 -17.06 17.70
C ALA A 315 0.79 -15.71 18.28
N GLU A 316 0.63 -15.54 19.57
CA GLU A 316 1.17 -14.44 20.35
C GLU A 316 2.24 -15.03 21.27
N ASN A 317 3.49 -14.58 21.14
CA ASN A 317 4.62 -15.12 21.90
C ASN A 317 4.84 -14.31 23.17
N MET A 318 4.29 -14.81 24.28
CA MET A 318 4.31 -14.17 25.61
C MET A 318 5.00 -15.04 26.64
N PRO A 319 5.65 -14.46 27.67
CA PRO A 319 6.27 -15.22 28.77
C PRO A 319 5.21 -15.88 29.67
N SER A 320 4.04 -15.26 29.84
CA SER A 320 2.90 -15.78 30.58
C SER A 320 1.60 -15.13 30.11
N ASP A 321 0.46 -15.69 30.53
CA ASP A 321 -0.88 -15.19 30.24
C ASP A 321 -1.25 -13.94 31.07
N THR A 322 -0.47 -13.64 32.09
CA THR A 322 -0.65 -12.51 33.01
C THR A 322 0.39 -11.40 32.84
N ALA A 323 1.32 -11.55 31.88
CA ALA A 323 2.40 -10.59 31.64
C ALA A 323 1.95 -9.45 30.71
#